data_58105f6b214dbe3bc3f8f3365bc8b913
#
_entry.id   58105f6b214dbe3bc3f8f3365bc8b913
#
_cell.length_a   1.000
_cell.length_b   1.000
_cell.length_c   1.000
_cell.angle_alpha   90.00
_cell.angle_beta   90.00
_cell.angle_gamma   90.00
#
_symmetry.space_group_name_H-M   'P 1'
#
loop_
_entity.id
_entity.type
_entity.pdbx_description
1 polymer ?
#
loop_
_entity_poly.entity_id
_entity_poly.type
_entity_poly.pdbx_seq_one_letter_code
_entity_poly.pdbx_strand_id
1 'polypeptide(L)'
;MPLVVLDPLPVEIESLLERRRRLGLDGGDEMWDGVLHVNPGPHGRHHRIQQQLAEMLGPPALAAGLIPAMGAFNIGEKNNYRVPDGGLHRPGPDELFYSTAALAVEIVSPGDETWKKLPFYAAHGVDEVLIVDPLERVVHWLGLQDGEYQWIEHSALIDYGPTQLAKRINWSELPADEVGKVSDG
;
A
#
# COMPACT_ATOMS: atom_id res chain seq x y z
N MET A 1 15.21 1.34 4.43
CA MET A 1 15.48 1.76 3.04
C MET A 1 15.37 0.53 2.16
N PRO A 2 14.56 0.50 1.10
CA PRO A 2 14.46 -0.65 0.22
C PRO A 2 15.79 -0.94 -0.46
N LEU A 3 16.11 -2.22 -0.70
CA LEU A 3 17.21 -2.62 -1.55
C LEU A 3 16.76 -2.48 -3.01
N VAL A 4 17.47 -1.67 -3.79
CA VAL A 4 17.23 -1.50 -5.22
C VAL A 4 18.25 -2.32 -6.00
N VAL A 5 17.79 -3.22 -6.85
CA VAL A 5 18.63 -4.12 -7.65
C VAL A 5 18.37 -3.88 -9.14
N LEU A 6 19.45 -3.65 -9.89
CA LEU A 6 19.40 -3.42 -11.31
C LEU A 6 19.65 -4.72 -12.12
N ASP A 7 19.11 -4.79 -13.34
CA ASP A 7 19.36 -5.86 -14.29
C ASP A 7 20.67 -5.56 -15.10
N PRO A 8 21.59 -6.54 -15.28
CA PRO A 8 21.51 -7.90 -14.77
C PRO A 8 21.84 -8.02 -13.28
N LEU A 9 21.16 -8.95 -12.61
CA LEU A 9 21.40 -9.22 -11.21
C LEU A 9 22.72 -9.96 -11.00
N PRO A 10 23.57 -9.55 -10.03
CA PRO A 10 24.68 -10.37 -9.59
C PRO A 10 24.25 -11.74 -9.09
N VAL A 11 25.03 -12.79 -9.34
CA VAL A 11 24.69 -14.20 -8.98
C VAL A 11 24.38 -14.35 -7.48
N GLU A 12 25.08 -13.61 -6.64
CA GLU A 12 24.85 -13.59 -5.18
C GLU A 12 23.46 -13.07 -4.84
N ILE A 13 22.99 -12.06 -5.54
CA ILE A 13 21.65 -11.48 -5.37
C ILE A 13 20.60 -12.43 -5.93
N GLU A 14 20.81 -13.06 -7.08
CA GLU A 14 19.90 -14.07 -7.62
C GLU A 14 19.64 -15.19 -6.60
N SER A 15 20.71 -15.70 -5.97
CA SER A 15 20.62 -16.73 -4.95
C SER A 15 19.83 -16.27 -3.71
N LEU A 16 19.99 -15.00 -3.31
CA LEU A 16 19.24 -14.41 -2.21
C LEU A 16 17.75 -14.29 -2.56
N LEU A 17 17.42 -13.80 -3.75
CA LEU A 17 16.04 -13.65 -4.21
C LEU A 17 15.34 -15.01 -4.34
N GLU A 18 16.03 -16.00 -4.88
CA GLU A 18 15.51 -17.37 -4.94
C GLU A 18 15.24 -17.95 -3.55
N ARG A 19 16.14 -17.69 -2.58
CA ARG A 19 15.92 -18.08 -1.19
C ARG A 19 14.72 -17.36 -0.58
N ARG A 20 14.56 -16.04 -0.81
CA ARG A 20 13.39 -15.26 -0.36
C ARG A 20 12.10 -15.86 -0.93
N ARG A 21 12.08 -16.15 -2.23
CA ARG A 21 10.91 -16.74 -2.91
C ARG A 21 10.55 -18.10 -2.31
N ARG A 22 11.53 -18.98 -2.09
CA ARG A 22 11.29 -20.29 -1.45
C ARG A 22 10.73 -20.19 -0.04
N LEU A 23 11.03 -19.10 0.66
CA LEU A 23 10.56 -18.83 2.02
C LEU A 23 9.27 -18.00 2.04
N GLY A 24 8.73 -17.60 0.89
CA GLY A 24 7.53 -16.74 0.80
C GLY A 24 7.76 -15.33 1.35
N LEU A 25 9.00 -14.81 1.28
CA LEU A 25 9.39 -13.50 1.80
C LEU A 25 9.40 -12.41 0.73
N ASP A 26 8.96 -12.73 -0.48
CA ASP A 26 8.96 -11.84 -1.65
C ASP A 26 7.57 -11.23 -1.96
N GLY A 27 6.55 -11.54 -1.15
CA GLY A 27 5.19 -11.09 -1.40
C GLY A 27 4.96 -9.57 -1.34
N GLY A 28 5.93 -8.81 -0.82
CA GLY A 28 5.91 -7.34 -0.82
C GLY A 28 6.95 -6.72 -1.75
N ASP A 29 7.72 -7.53 -2.50
CA ASP A 29 8.71 -7.02 -3.43
C ASP A 29 8.02 -6.43 -4.67
N GLU A 30 8.53 -5.32 -5.19
CA GLU A 30 7.96 -4.57 -6.31
C GLU A 30 8.94 -4.48 -7.48
N MET A 31 8.41 -4.25 -8.67
CA MET A 31 9.22 -3.95 -9.85
C MET A 31 8.88 -2.56 -10.37
N TRP A 32 9.84 -1.65 -10.38
CA TRP A 32 9.66 -0.27 -10.82
C TRP A 32 10.47 -0.05 -12.11
N ASP A 33 9.80 -0.07 -13.25
CA ASP A 33 10.43 0.10 -14.56
C ASP A 33 11.67 -0.81 -14.77
N GLY A 34 11.56 -2.09 -14.39
CA GLY A 34 12.63 -3.07 -14.47
C GLY A 34 13.61 -3.06 -13.28
N VAL A 35 13.45 -2.18 -12.32
CA VAL A 35 14.25 -2.13 -11.09
C VAL A 35 13.53 -2.86 -9.97
N LEU A 36 14.19 -3.85 -9.36
CA LEU A 36 13.61 -4.61 -8.24
C LEU A 36 13.77 -3.84 -6.93
N HIS A 37 12.65 -3.58 -6.29
CA HIS A 37 12.56 -3.05 -4.93
C HIS A 37 12.25 -4.18 -3.96
N VAL A 38 13.23 -4.56 -3.14
CA VAL A 38 13.07 -5.60 -2.12
C VAL A 38 12.52 -4.96 -0.85
N ASN A 39 11.32 -5.37 -0.45
CA ASN A 39 10.66 -4.83 0.72
C ASN A 39 11.02 -5.67 1.97
N PRO A 40 11.55 -5.08 3.05
CA PRO A 40 11.67 -5.77 4.32
C PRO A 40 10.28 -6.06 4.89
N GLY A 41 10.14 -7.17 5.61
CA GLY A 41 8.87 -7.52 6.25
C GLY A 41 8.33 -6.39 7.12
N PRO A 42 7.00 -6.16 7.15
CA PRO A 42 6.38 -5.07 7.87
C PRO A 42 6.49 -5.22 9.39
N HIS A 43 6.54 -4.09 10.10
CA HIS A 43 6.53 -4.04 11.56
C HIS A 43 5.15 -4.46 12.13
N GLY A 44 5.11 -5.01 13.34
CA GLY A 44 3.85 -5.45 13.99
C GLY A 44 2.76 -4.38 14.10
N ARG A 45 3.12 -3.10 14.16
CA ARG A 45 2.20 -1.94 14.10
C ARG A 45 1.48 -1.87 12.76
N HIS A 46 2.19 -2.05 11.68
CA HIS A 46 1.65 -2.08 10.32
C HIS A 46 0.55 -3.15 10.20
N HIS A 47 0.82 -4.39 10.61
CA HIS A 47 -0.17 -5.47 10.58
C HIS A 47 -1.42 -5.18 11.41
N ARG A 48 -1.27 -4.53 12.59
CA ARG A 48 -2.44 -4.16 13.41
C ARG A 48 -3.32 -3.12 12.74
N ILE A 49 -2.72 -2.16 12.04
CA ILE A 49 -3.49 -1.16 11.28
C ILE A 49 -4.15 -1.83 10.08
N GLN A 50 -3.42 -2.66 9.33
CA GLN A 50 -3.96 -3.40 8.20
C GLN A 50 -5.20 -4.24 8.61
N GLN A 51 -5.14 -4.94 9.75
CA GLN A 51 -6.26 -5.68 10.29
C GLN A 51 -7.46 -4.77 10.62
N GLN A 52 -7.24 -3.64 11.26
CA GLN A 52 -8.30 -2.69 11.58
C GLN A 52 -8.93 -2.09 10.31
N LEU A 53 -8.12 -1.78 9.30
CA LEU A 53 -8.63 -1.31 8.01
C LEU A 53 -9.48 -2.39 7.33
N ALA A 54 -9.08 -3.66 7.38
CA ALA A 54 -9.89 -4.77 6.86
C ALA A 54 -11.29 -4.82 7.51
N GLU A 55 -11.35 -4.66 8.84
CA GLU A 55 -12.60 -4.68 9.61
C GLU A 55 -13.47 -3.44 9.32
N MET A 56 -12.85 -2.28 9.11
CA MET A 56 -13.58 -1.02 8.88
C MET A 56 -14.04 -0.85 7.43
N LEU A 57 -13.20 -1.21 6.46
CA LEU A 57 -13.48 -0.98 5.03
C LEU A 57 -14.26 -2.15 4.40
N GLY A 58 -14.12 -3.37 4.92
CA GLY A 58 -14.75 -4.56 4.34
C GLY A 58 -16.27 -4.46 4.22
N PRO A 59 -17.04 -4.21 5.31
CA PRO A 59 -18.49 -4.15 5.24
C PRO A 59 -19.04 -3.08 4.28
N PRO A 60 -18.58 -1.79 4.31
CA PRO A 60 -19.06 -0.78 3.36
C PRO A 60 -18.64 -1.07 1.92
N ALA A 61 -17.46 -1.68 1.68
CA ALA A 61 -17.04 -2.09 0.35
C ALA A 61 -17.98 -3.14 -0.24
N LEU A 62 -18.31 -4.18 0.53
CA LEU A 62 -19.28 -5.21 0.11
C LEU A 62 -20.67 -4.62 -0.16
N ALA A 63 -21.13 -3.68 0.68
CA ALA A 63 -22.39 -2.98 0.46
C ALA A 63 -22.40 -2.14 -0.82
N ALA A 64 -21.23 -1.62 -1.23
CA ALA A 64 -21.03 -0.89 -2.49
C ALA A 64 -20.77 -1.80 -3.70
N GLY A 65 -20.80 -3.13 -3.53
CA GLY A 65 -20.54 -4.09 -4.59
C GLY A 65 -19.06 -4.23 -4.97
N LEU A 66 -18.15 -3.79 -4.10
CA LEU A 66 -16.70 -3.93 -4.26
C LEU A 66 -16.19 -5.17 -3.51
N ILE A 67 -15.05 -5.69 -3.93
CA ILE A 67 -14.38 -6.84 -3.33
C ILE A 67 -13.22 -6.33 -2.49
N PRO A 68 -13.25 -6.48 -1.14
CA PRO A 68 -12.12 -6.11 -0.29
C PRO A 68 -10.98 -7.11 -0.46
N ALA A 69 -9.78 -6.59 -0.68
CA ALA A 69 -8.52 -7.34 -0.78
C ALA A 69 -7.50 -6.74 0.20
N MET A 70 -7.69 -7.04 1.49
CA MET A 70 -6.78 -6.53 2.52
C MET A 70 -5.61 -7.49 2.72
N GLY A 71 -4.58 -7.27 1.93
CA GLY A 71 -3.35 -8.03 1.81
C GLY A 71 -2.62 -7.61 0.54
N ALA A 72 -1.36 -8.01 0.43
CA ALA A 72 -0.54 -7.69 -0.73
C ALA A 72 -1.15 -8.25 -2.03
N PHE A 73 -1.26 -7.42 -3.06
CA PHE A 73 -1.60 -7.81 -4.42
C PHE A 73 -0.85 -6.93 -5.42
N ASN A 74 -0.71 -7.38 -6.67
CA ASN A 74 0.08 -6.65 -7.66
C ASN A 74 -0.83 -5.78 -8.53
N ILE A 75 -0.53 -4.48 -8.65
CA ILE A 75 -1.09 -3.58 -9.66
C ILE A 75 -0.02 -3.34 -10.72
N GLY A 76 -0.35 -3.55 -11.99
CA GLY A 76 0.54 -3.36 -13.14
C GLY A 76 0.83 -4.65 -13.88
N GLU A 77 2.06 -4.86 -14.30
CA GLU A 77 2.50 -6.01 -15.08
C GLU A 77 3.85 -6.56 -14.55
N LYS A 78 4.21 -7.77 -14.95
CA LYS A 78 5.37 -8.52 -14.42
C LYS A 78 6.66 -7.72 -14.26
N ASN A 79 6.95 -6.79 -15.18
CA ASN A 79 8.19 -6.01 -15.17
C ASN A 79 8.00 -4.59 -14.63
N ASN A 80 6.78 -4.21 -14.28
CA ASN A 80 6.45 -2.90 -13.72
C ASN A 80 5.16 -3.00 -12.89
N TYR A 81 5.30 -3.22 -11.59
CA TYR A 81 4.17 -3.35 -10.67
C TYR A 81 4.45 -2.75 -9.29
N ARG A 82 3.38 -2.39 -8.61
CA ARG A 82 3.40 -1.99 -7.20
C ARG A 82 2.54 -2.94 -6.38
N VAL A 83 2.90 -3.07 -5.11
CA VAL A 83 2.24 -3.96 -4.15
C VAL A 83 1.71 -3.10 -3.00
N PRO A 84 0.45 -2.64 -3.07
CA PRO A 84 -0.18 -1.96 -1.94
C PRO A 84 -0.42 -2.92 -0.77
N ASP A 85 -0.56 -2.37 0.42
CA ASP A 85 -0.85 -3.13 1.65
C ASP A 85 -2.28 -3.70 1.68
N GLY A 86 -3.14 -3.20 0.82
CA GLY A 86 -4.51 -3.66 0.62
C GLY A 86 -5.25 -2.81 -0.39
N GLY A 87 -6.51 -3.12 -0.59
CA GLY A 87 -7.34 -2.34 -1.52
C GLY A 87 -8.76 -2.85 -1.69
N LEU A 88 -9.43 -2.25 -2.64
CA LEU A 88 -10.76 -2.65 -3.08
C LEU A 88 -10.76 -2.86 -4.59
N HIS A 89 -11.35 -3.94 -5.04
CA HIS A 89 -11.50 -4.25 -6.47
C HIS A 89 -12.97 -4.17 -6.90
N ARG A 90 -13.18 -3.87 -8.17
CA ARG A 90 -14.46 -4.15 -8.82
C ARG A 90 -14.58 -5.65 -9.08
N PRO A 91 -15.82 -6.21 -9.12
CA PRO A 91 -16.01 -7.60 -9.49
C PRO A 91 -15.34 -7.95 -10.82
N GLY A 92 -14.61 -9.04 -10.84
CA GLY A 92 -13.83 -9.51 -11.99
C GLY A 92 -13.12 -10.82 -11.66
N PRO A 93 -12.35 -11.39 -12.60
CA PRO A 93 -11.54 -12.57 -12.34
C PRO A 93 -10.40 -12.26 -11.36
N ASP A 94 -9.95 -13.30 -10.64
CA ASP A 94 -8.73 -13.21 -9.85
C ASP A 94 -7.51 -13.20 -10.77
N GLU A 95 -6.66 -12.19 -10.61
CA GLU A 95 -5.47 -11.96 -11.44
C GLU A 95 -4.21 -11.97 -10.58
N LEU A 96 -3.10 -12.43 -11.16
CA LEU A 96 -1.79 -12.28 -10.52
C LEU A 96 -1.31 -10.82 -10.55
N PHE A 97 -1.65 -10.11 -11.65
CA PHE A 97 -1.37 -8.69 -11.84
C PHE A 97 -2.67 -8.03 -12.29
N TYR A 98 -3.21 -7.18 -11.43
CA TYR A 98 -4.39 -6.37 -11.77
C TYR A 98 -3.97 -5.15 -12.59
N SER A 99 -4.72 -4.83 -13.62
CA SER A 99 -4.45 -3.60 -14.40
C SER A 99 -4.74 -2.32 -13.61
N THR A 100 -5.63 -2.39 -12.61
CA THR A 100 -6.06 -1.28 -11.76
C THR A 100 -6.67 -1.80 -10.45
N ALA A 101 -7.02 -0.89 -9.56
CA ALA A 101 -7.87 -1.14 -8.38
C ALA A 101 -8.87 0.02 -8.22
N ALA A 102 -9.97 -0.20 -7.53
CA ALA A 102 -10.88 0.89 -7.15
C ALA A 102 -10.22 1.73 -6.02
N LEU A 103 -9.63 1.08 -5.04
CA LEU A 103 -8.85 1.71 -3.96
C LEU A 103 -7.54 0.97 -3.77
N ALA A 104 -6.43 1.70 -3.69
CA ALA A 104 -5.17 1.20 -3.14
C ALA A 104 -5.00 1.72 -1.71
N VAL A 105 -4.56 0.85 -0.81
CA VAL A 105 -4.30 1.19 0.60
C VAL A 105 -2.81 1.04 0.87
N GLU A 106 -2.20 2.08 1.40
CA GLU A 106 -0.79 2.13 1.81
C GLU A 106 -0.69 2.48 3.29
N ILE A 107 0.17 1.79 4.02
CA ILE A 107 0.47 2.07 5.43
C ILE A 107 1.93 2.46 5.52
N VAL A 108 2.19 3.72 5.78
CA VAL A 108 3.54 4.30 5.77
C VAL A 108 4.44 3.60 6.78
N SER A 109 5.61 3.21 6.32
CA SER A 109 6.71 2.70 7.13
C SER A 109 7.90 3.66 7.09
N PRO A 110 8.73 3.73 8.15
CA PRO A 110 9.86 4.66 8.17
C PRO A 110 10.80 4.48 6.98
N GLY A 111 10.92 5.51 6.16
CA GLY A 111 11.81 5.55 4.99
C GLY A 111 11.31 4.78 3.77
N ASP A 112 10.01 4.47 3.71
CA ASP A 112 9.40 3.88 2.52
C ASP A 112 9.19 4.90 1.38
N GLU A 113 8.66 4.41 0.27
CA GLU A 113 8.46 5.18 -0.95
C GLU A 113 6.98 5.34 -1.31
N THR A 114 6.08 5.24 -0.33
CA THR A 114 4.62 5.30 -0.52
C THR A 114 4.18 6.43 -1.45
N TRP A 115 4.63 7.66 -1.18
CA TRP A 115 4.27 8.83 -1.98
C TRP A 115 4.80 8.79 -3.43
N LYS A 116 5.89 8.08 -3.67
CA LYS A 116 6.46 7.91 -5.02
C LYS A 116 5.66 6.95 -5.90
N LYS A 117 4.74 6.17 -5.32
CA LYS A 117 3.86 5.26 -6.04
C LYS A 117 2.68 5.98 -6.69
N LEU A 118 2.31 7.17 -6.24
CA LEU A 118 1.12 7.89 -6.71
C LEU A 118 1.07 8.11 -8.24
N PRO A 119 2.15 8.54 -8.92
CA PRO A 119 2.13 8.67 -10.38
C PRO A 119 1.87 7.33 -11.09
N PHE A 120 2.37 6.23 -10.53
CA PHE A 120 2.11 4.89 -11.07
C PHE A 120 0.64 4.51 -10.91
N TYR A 121 0.06 4.70 -9.73
CA TYR A 121 -1.36 4.43 -9.49
C TYR A 121 -2.26 5.29 -10.37
N ALA A 122 -1.93 6.56 -10.57
CA ALA A 122 -2.67 7.45 -11.48
C ALA A 122 -2.62 6.94 -12.93
N ALA A 123 -1.43 6.54 -13.42
CA ALA A 123 -1.26 5.98 -14.76
C ALA A 123 -2.03 4.66 -14.97
N HIS A 124 -2.26 3.90 -13.90
CA HIS A 124 -3.06 2.67 -13.92
C HIS A 124 -4.55 2.90 -13.61
N GLY A 125 -4.99 4.16 -13.48
CA GLY A 125 -6.38 4.50 -13.25
C GLY A 125 -6.94 3.97 -11.93
N VAL A 126 -6.12 3.91 -10.87
CA VAL A 126 -6.62 3.62 -9.53
C VAL A 126 -7.43 4.81 -9.07
N ASP A 127 -8.74 4.60 -8.81
CA ASP A 127 -9.65 5.74 -8.55
C ASP A 127 -9.31 6.50 -7.27
N GLU A 128 -8.97 5.77 -6.21
CA GLU A 128 -8.65 6.38 -4.92
C GLU A 128 -7.41 5.73 -4.28
N VAL A 129 -6.66 6.50 -3.51
CA VAL A 129 -5.56 6.01 -2.68
C VAL A 129 -5.77 6.45 -1.24
N LEU A 130 -5.75 5.47 -0.32
CA LEU A 130 -5.81 5.68 1.12
C LEU A 130 -4.41 5.48 1.70
N ILE A 131 -3.83 6.52 2.30
CA ILE A 131 -2.53 6.46 2.95
C ILE A 131 -2.71 6.66 4.45
N VAL A 132 -2.25 5.70 5.23
CA VAL A 132 -2.29 5.75 6.70
C VAL A 132 -0.88 5.91 7.22
N ASP A 133 -0.61 7.00 7.92
CA ASP A 133 0.66 7.23 8.61
C ASP A 133 0.54 6.92 10.11
N PRO A 134 1.13 5.82 10.58
CA PRO A 134 1.05 5.44 11.98
C PRO A 134 1.90 6.29 12.92
N LEU A 135 2.93 6.98 12.42
CA LEU A 135 3.80 7.85 13.23
C LEU A 135 3.12 9.19 13.48
N GLU A 136 2.63 9.80 12.41
CA GLU A 136 1.88 11.07 12.47
C GLU A 136 0.44 10.88 12.98
N ARG A 137 -0.06 9.64 13.02
CA ARG A 137 -1.45 9.28 13.34
C ARG A 137 -2.46 9.99 12.44
N VAL A 138 -2.13 10.04 11.16
CA VAL A 138 -2.90 10.73 10.11
C VAL A 138 -3.38 9.73 9.08
N VAL A 139 -4.56 9.99 8.55
CA VAL A 139 -5.14 9.30 7.40
C VAL A 139 -5.30 10.31 6.27
N HIS A 140 -4.70 10.01 5.15
CA HIS A 140 -4.82 10.77 3.91
C HIS A 140 -5.68 9.99 2.93
N TRP A 141 -6.63 10.65 2.29
CA TRP A 141 -7.43 10.04 1.24
C TRP A 141 -7.38 10.91 -0.01
N LEU A 142 -7.06 10.28 -1.13
CA LEU A 142 -6.80 10.92 -2.41
C LEU A 142 -7.72 10.33 -3.46
N GLY A 143 -8.34 11.17 -4.28
CA GLY A 143 -9.15 10.76 -5.43
C GLY A 143 -8.48 11.19 -6.73
N LEU A 144 -8.52 10.34 -7.73
CA LEU A 144 -7.98 10.62 -9.06
C LEU A 144 -8.89 11.58 -9.81
N GLN A 145 -8.37 12.74 -10.22
CA GLN A 145 -9.08 13.76 -11.00
C GLN A 145 -8.16 14.28 -12.11
N ASP A 146 -8.59 14.20 -13.34
CA ASP A 146 -7.84 14.67 -14.53
C ASP A 146 -6.39 14.13 -14.61
N GLY A 147 -6.18 12.88 -14.14
CA GLY A 147 -4.87 12.21 -14.16
C GLY A 147 -3.96 12.51 -12.98
N GLU A 148 -4.41 13.30 -12.01
CA GLU A 148 -3.67 13.64 -10.80
C GLU A 148 -4.50 13.36 -9.55
N TYR A 149 -3.83 13.02 -8.43
CA TYR A 149 -4.50 12.81 -7.16
C TYR A 149 -4.75 14.12 -6.42
N GLN A 150 -6.00 14.31 -5.99
CA GLN A 150 -6.43 15.42 -5.15
C GLN A 150 -6.90 14.90 -3.79
N TRP A 151 -6.70 15.70 -2.75
CA TRP A 151 -7.21 15.39 -1.42
C TRP A 151 -8.74 15.36 -1.42
N ILE A 152 -9.34 14.33 -0.83
CA ILE A 152 -10.78 14.21 -0.67
C ILE A 152 -11.16 14.04 0.80
N GLU A 153 -12.24 14.68 1.21
CA GLU A 153 -12.79 14.58 2.57
C GLU A 153 -13.74 13.39 2.73
N HIS A 154 -14.15 12.79 1.61
CA HIS A 154 -15.06 11.66 1.58
C HIS A 154 -14.81 10.81 0.33
N SER A 155 -14.79 9.49 0.49
CA SER A 155 -14.67 8.56 -0.63
C SER A 155 -15.89 8.60 -1.53
N ALA A 156 -15.69 8.53 -2.83
CA ALA A 156 -16.75 8.31 -3.80
C ALA A 156 -17.14 6.82 -3.92
N LEU A 157 -16.32 5.92 -3.40
CA LEU A 157 -16.49 4.47 -3.52
C LEU A 157 -17.32 3.87 -2.38
N ILE A 158 -17.09 4.38 -1.16
CA ILE A 158 -17.69 3.87 0.07
C ILE A 158 -18.02 5.01 1.03
N ASP A 159 -18.98 4.80 1.92
CA ASP A 159 -19.41 5.82 2.89
C ASP A 159 -18.40 5.97 4.04
N TYR A 160 -17.21 6.51 3.69
CA TYR A 160 -16.13 6.77 4.62
C TYR A 160 -15.31 8.00 4.22
N GLY A 161 -14.69 8.64 5.22
CA GLY A 161 -13.71 9.70 5.01
C GLY A 161 -12.49 9.57 5.93
N PRO A 162 -11.38 10.27 5.65
CA PRO A 162 -10.14 10.16 6.38
C PRO A 162 -10.30 10.48 7.87
N THR A 163 -11.07 11.52 8.20
CA THR A 163 -11.34 11.91 9.60
C THR A 163 -12.08 10.83 10.39
N GLN A 164 -13.03 10.13 9.75
CA GLN A 164 -13.76 9.03 10.39
C GLN A 164 -12.83 7.86 10.68
N LEU A 165 -11.97 7.47 9.72
CA LEU A 165 -11.00 6.40 9.91
C LEU A 165 -9.98 6.73 10.98
N ALA A 166 -9.38 7.93 10.94
CA ALA A 166 -8.38 8.38 11.91
C ALA A 166 -8.89 8.31 13.36
N LYS A 167 -10.17 8.63 13.59
CA LYS A 167 -10.82 8.54 14.92
C LYS A 167 -11.09 7.10 15.37
N ARG A 168 -11.23 6.17 14.44
CA ARG A 168 -11.56 4.77 14.75
C ARG A 168 -10.35 3.86 14.85
N ILE A 169 -9.23 4.23 14.21
CA ILE A 169 -7.97 3.49 14.33
C ILE A 169 -7.49 3.55 15.78
N ASN A 170 -7.27 2.38 16.37
CA ASN A 170 -6.58 2.26 17.63
C ASN A 170 -5.07 2.38 17.39
N TRP A 171 -4.57 3.60 17.45
CA TRP A 171 -3.16 3.92 17.27
C TRP A 171 -2.33 3.29 18.38
N SER A 172 -1.32 2.49 18.01
CA SER A 172 -0.38 1.93 18.98
C SER A 172 0.43 3.02 19.65
N GLU A 173 0.83 2.79 20.90
CA GLU A 173 1.83 3.64 21.55
C GLU A 173 3.15 3.57 20.76
N LEU A 174 3.77 4.73 20.56
CA LEU A 174 5.08 4.81 19.92
C LEU A 174 6.14 4.42 20.95
N PRO A 175 7.15 3.60 20.59
CA PRO A 175 8.33 3.38 21.41
C PRO A 175 9.00 4.72 21.73
N ALA A 176 9.53 4.85 22.93
CA ALA A 176 10.11 6.11 23.41
C ALA A 176 11.26 6.66 22.52
N ASP A 177 11.94 5.78 21.79
CA ASP A 177 13.03 6.09 20.86
C ASP A 177 12.53 6.61 19.48
N GLU A 178 11.26 6.44 19.16
CA GLU A 178 10.65 6.97 17.94
C GLU A 178 9.98 8.33 18.15
N VAL A 179 9.57 8.66 19.38
CA VAL A 179 8.88 9.93 19.73
C VAL A 179 9.75 11.16 19.49
N GLY A 180 11.09 11.03 19.55
CA GLY A 180 12.03 12.14 19.37
C GLY A 180 12.37 12.52 17.93
N LYS A 181 11.93 11.73 16.93
CA LYS A 181 12.26 11.97 15.50
C LYS A 181 11.20 12.75 14.73
N VAL A 182 10.05 12.96 15.33
CA VAL A 182 8.89 13.64 14.70
C VAL A 182 9.00 15.18 14.81
N SER A 183 9.88 15.72 15.65
CA SER A 183 9.96 17.17 15.93
C SER A 183 11.00 17.95 15.12
N ASP A 184 11.79 17.31 14.24
CA ASP A 184 12.90 17.95 13.51
C ASP A 184 12.80 17.77 11.97
N GLY A 185 11.57 17.76 11.40
CA GLY A 185 11.33 17.69 9.96
C GLY A 185 10.58 18.90 9.40
#